data_90d9995d0022c1dcb57b801e14ca82c0
#
_entry.id   90d9995d0022c1dcb57b801e14ca82c0
#
_cell.length_a   1.000
_cell.length_b   1.000
_cell.length_c   1.000
_cell.angle_alpha   90.00
_cell.angle_beta   90.00
_cell.angle_gamma   90.00
#
_symmetry.space_group_name_H-M   'P 1'
#
loop_
_entity.id
_entity.type
_entity.pdbx_description
1 polymer ?
#
loop_
_entity_poly.entity_id
_entity_poly.type
_entity_poly.pdbx_seq_one_letter_code
_entity_poly.pdbx_strand_id
1 'polypeptide(L)'
;SSRMVDELTVAVLKNNAKNPLFSADERVSMIKEFTSHLPNVTVTAYDGLLAEYADEIGATIIVRGLRAVTDFEYELQIAQTNHAINPKIDTIFLTTSLQYAYLSSTITKEVASYGGDITKFVPKDLIDRVYSKFNITR
;
A
#
# COMPACT_ATOMS: atom_id res chain seq x y z
N SER A 1 -3.54 -8.91 7.83
CA SER A 1 -4.33 -9.56 6.75
C SER A 1 -3.89 -11.00 6.52
N SER A 2 -2.58 -11.28 6.29
CA SER A 2 -2.09 -12.63 5.92
C SER A 2 -2.51 -13.77 6.86
N ARG A 3 -2.79 -13.48 8.13
CA ARG A 3 -3.27 -14.47 9.12
C ARG A 3 -4.77 -14.74 9.04
N MET A 4 -5.50 -14.02 8.22
CA MET A 4 -6.97 -14.07 8.16
C MET A 4 -7.48 -14.77 6.90
N VAL A 5 -6.58 -15.07 5.96
CA VAL A 5 -6.90 -15.64 4.65
C VAL A 5 -5.90 -16.73 4.27
N ASP A 6 -6.32 -17.66 3.44
CA ASP A 6 -5.46 -18.73 2.94
C ASP A 6 -4.42 -18.19 1.97
N GLU A 7 -4.81 -17.26 1.10
CA GLU A 7 -3.95 -16.57 0.15
C GLU A 7 -4.18 -15.06 0.19
N LEU A 8 -3.12 -14.29 0.11
CA LEU A 8 -3.14 -12.83 0.06
C LEU A 8 -2.32 -12.31 -1.11
N THR A 9 -2.95 -11.61 -2.03
CA THR A 9 -2.25 -10.88 -3.09
C THR A 9 -2.12 -9.41 -2.72
N VAL A 10 -0.90 -8.90 -2.64
CA VAL A 10 -0.61 -7.46 -2.49
C VAL A 10 -0.47 -6.86 -3.88
N ALA A 11 -1.48 -6.12 -4.31
CA ALA A 11 -1.51 -5.48 -5.62
C ALA A 11 -0.93 -4.05 -5.55
N VAL A 12 0.16 -3.80 -6.26
CA VAL A 12 0.73 -2.47 -6.47
C VAL A 12 0.09 -1.87 -7.71
N LEU A 13 -0.95 -1.07 -7.52
CA LEU A 13 -1.64 -0.42 -8.64
C LEU A 13 -0.77 0.71 -9.20
N LYS A 14 -0.65 0.75 -10.54
CA LYS A 14 -0.07 1.87 -11.25
C LYS A 14 -1.09 3.01 -11.28
N ASN A 15 -0.78 4.11 -10.62
CA ASN A 15 -1.63 5.30 -10.61
C ASN A 15 -0.84 6.47 -11.21
N ASN A 16 -1.18 6.81 -12.45
CA ASN A 16 -0.50 7.87 -13.21
C ASN A 16 -0.79 9.29 -12.65
N ALA A 17 -1.86 9.44 -11.86
CA ALA A 17 -2.21 10.73 -11.23
C ALA A 17 -1.36 11.04 -9.98
N LYS A 18 -0.71 10.04 -9.39
CA LYS A 18 0.20 10.22 -8.24
C LYS A 18 1.64 10.10 -8.73
N ASN A 19 2.50 10.99 -8.25
CA ASN A 19 3.95 10.91 -8.48
C ASN A 19 4.63 10.17 -7.29
N PRO A 20 4.69 8.84 -7.32
CA PRO A 20 5.28 8.07 -6.23
C PRO A 20 6.81 8.20 -6.24
N LEU A 21 7.45 8.13 -5.06
CA LEU A 21 8.90 8.20 -4.91
C LEU A 21 9.60 7.00 -5.57
N PHE A 22 8.96 5.85 -5.52
CA PHE A 22 9.46 4.59 -6.09
C PHE A 22 8.57 4.13 -7.23
N SER A 23 9.18 3.58 -8.28
CA SER A 23 8.44 2.96 -9.39
C SER A 23 7.57 1.78 -8.92
N ALA A 24 6.67 1.29 -9.76
CA ALA A 24 5.86 0.13 -9.42
C ALA A 24 6.74 -1.10 -9.16
N ASP A 25 7.76 -1.32 -9.97
CA ASP A 25 8.67 -2.46 -9.86
C ASP A 25 9.53 -2.39 -8.59
N GLU A 26 10.04 -1.20 -8.25
CA GLU A 26 10.74 -0.98 -6.97
C GLU A 26 9.82 -1.28 -5.79
N ARG A 27 8.56 -0.81 -5.82
CA ARG A 27 7.58 -1.09 -4.75
C ARG A 27 7.28 -2.59 -4.62
N VAL A 28 7.08 -3.28 -5.75
CA VAL A 28 6.88 -4.74 -5.75
C VAL A 28 8.08 -5.45 -5.14
N SER A 29 9.29 -5.08 -5.56
CA SER A 29 10.53 -5.68 -5.05
C SER A 29 10.67 -5.49 -3.53
N MET A 30 10.47 -4.26 -3.05
CA MET A 30 10.53 -3.94 -1.62
C MET A 30 9.48 -4.71 -0.81
N ILE A 31 8.23 -4.77 -1.28
CA ILE A 31 7.17 -5.49 -0.56
C ILE A 31 7.47 -7.00 -0.53
N LYS A 32 7.97 -7.59 -1.63
CA LYS A 32 8.40 -8.99 -1.66
C LYS A 32 9.49 -9.28 -0.64
N GLU A 33 10.48 -8.38 -0.52
CA GLU A 33 11.56 -8.49 0.47
C GLU A 33 10.98 -8.51 1.89
N PHE A 34 10.08 -7.57 2.24
CA PHE A 34 9.47 -7.49 3.56
C PHE A 34 8.47 -8.60 3.88
N THR A 35 7.89 -9.22 2.87
CA THR A 35 6.87 -10.29 3.04
C THR A 35 7.41 -11.69 2.76
N SER A 36 8.71 -11.84 2.48
CA SER A 36 9.35 -13.11 2.13
C SER A 36 9.17 -14.22 3.18
N HIS A 37 8.97 -13.84 4.43
CA HIS A 37 8.70 -14.75 5.54
C HIS A 37 7.23 -15.21 5.65
N LEU A 38 6.35 -14.71 4.78
CA LEU A 38 4.92 -15.03 4.75
C LEU A 38 4.62 -15.92 3.53
N PRO A 39 4.43 -17.23 3.72
CA PRO A 39 4.33 -18.19 2.61
C PRO A 39 3.07 -18.03 1.77
N ASN A 40 2.01 -17.41 2.33
CA ASN A 40 0.73 -17.20 1.66
C ASN A 40 0.58 -15.79 1.05
N VAL A 41 1.69 -15.03 0.91
CA VAL A 41 1.65 -13.69 0.35
C VAL A 41 2.29 -13.65 -1.03
N THR A 42 1.54 -13.20 -2.02
CA THR A 42 2.02 -12.90 -3.37
C THR A 42 2.00 -11.38 -3.60
N VAL A 43 3.00 -10.84 -4.28
CA VAL A 43 3.09 -9.41 -4.59
C VAL A 43 3.22 -9.20 -6.09
N THR A 44 2.39 -8.33 -6.64
CA THR A 44 2.34 -8.06 -8.08
C THR A 44 2.08 -6.58 -8.37
N ALA A 45 2.41 -6.14 -9.59
CA ALA A 45 1.95 -4.86 -10.13
C ALA A 45 0.78 -5.09 -11.07
N TYR A 46 -0.18 -4.17 -11.06
CA TYR A 46 -1.31 -4.20 -11.99
C TYR A 46 -1.59 -2.78 -12.53
N ASP A 47 -1.99 -2.74 -13.79
CA ASP A 47 -2.35 -1.50 -14.48
C ASP A 47 -3.81 -1.60 -14.95
N GLY A 48 -4.74 -1.06 -14.17
CA GLY A 48 -6.18 -1.18 -14.41
C GLY A 48 -7.00 -1.01 -13.13
N LEU A 49 -8.28 -1.36 -13.23
CA LEU A 49 -9.21 -1.27 -12.11
C LEU A 49 -9.01 -2.43 -11.13
N LEU A 50 -8.99 -2.10 -9.84
CA LEU A 50 -8.80 -3.11 -8.79
C LEU A 50 -9.88 -4.19 -8.81
N ALA A 51 -11.13 -3.82 -9.13
CA ALA A 51 -12.25 -4.77 -9.22
C ALA A 51 -12.07 -5.77 -10.37
N GLU A 52 -11.52 -5.34 -11.52
CA GLU A 52 -11.20 -6.22 -12.64
C GLU A 52 -10.07 -7.18 -12.28
N TYR A 53 -9.01 -6.65 -11.67
CA TYR A 53 -7.90 -7.48 -11.21
C TYR A 53 -8.33 -8.54 -10.18
N ALA A 54 -9.19 -8.17 -9.24
CA ALA A 54 -9.72 -9.12 -8.27
C ALA A 54 -10.50 -10.26 -8.95
N ASP A 55 -11.28 -9.97 -9.99
CA ASP A 55 -11.98 -11.00 -10.78
C ASP A 55 -10.99 -11.91 -11.53
N GLU A 56 -9.95 -11.34 -12.15
CA GLU A 56 -8.92 -12.09 -12.88
C GLU A 56 -8.20 -13.12 -11.98
N ILE A 57 -7.94 -12.77 -10.73
CA ILE A 57 -7.26 -13.67 -9.77
C ILE A 57 -8.24 -14.49 -8.90
N GLY A 58 -9.55 -14.37 -9.13
CA GLY A 58 -10.58 -15.06 -8.35
C GLY A 58 -10.71 -14.58 -6.89
N ALA A 59 -10.25 -13.38 -6.57
CA ALA A 59 -10.38 -12.81 -5.23
C ALA A 59 -11.80 -12.25 -5.03
N THR A 60 -12.41 -12.58 -3.90
CA THR A 60 -13.75 -12.09 -3.51
C THR A 60 -13.69 -11.03 -2.42
N ILE A 61 -12.52 -10.80 -1.83
CA ILE A 61 -12.34 -9.86 -0.72
C ILE A 61 -11.20 -8.89 -1.05
N ILE A 62 -11.47 -7.59 -0.95
CA ILE A 62 -10.46 -6.54 -0.97
C ILE A 62 -10.22 -6.09 0.48
N VAL A 63 -8.95 -6.08 0.91
CA VAL A 63 -8.57 -5.57 2.24
C VAL A 63 -7.99 -4.18 2.10
N ARG A 64 -8.55 -3.21 2.83
CA ARG A 64 -8.10 -1.82 2.86
C ARG A 64 -7.72 -1.40 4.28
N GLY A 65 -6.68 -0.58 4.39
CA GLY A 65 -6.25 -0.01 5.67
C GLY A 65 -6.90 1.36 5.93
N LEU A 66 -7.40 1.57 7.15
CA LEU A 66 -7.89 2.88 7.60
C LEU A 66 -6.94 3.46 8.66
N ARG A 67 -6.52 4.71 8.49
CA ARG A 67 -5.64 5.42 9.41
C ARG A 67 -6.40 6.44 10.27
N ALA A 68 -7.31 7.19 9.67
CA ALA A 68 -8.06 8.25 10.31
C ALA A 68 -9.49 8.31 9.77
N VAL A 69 -10.36 9.02 10.49
CA VAL A 69 -11.77 9.23 10.10
C VAL A 69 -11.87 9.89 8.72
N THR A 70 -10.98 10.82 8.41
CA THR A 70 -10.92 11.53 7.12
C THR A 70 -10.63 10.62 5.92
N ASP A 71 -9.99 9.47 6.14
CA ASP A 71 -9.73 8.50 5.06
C ASP A 71 -10.99 7.64 4.79
N PHE A 72 -11.89 7.51 5.76
CA PHE A 72 -13.00 6.57 5.71
C PHE A 72 -13.99 6.86 4.59
N GLU A 73 -14.40 8.11 4.41
CA GLU A 73 -15.37 8.48 3.37
C GLU A 73 -14.84 8.13 1.97
N TYR A 74 -13.57 8.46 1.71
CA TYR A 74 -12.94 8.17 0.43
C TYR A 74 -12.78 6.65 0.20
N GLU A 75 -12.34 5.91 1.21
CA GLU A 75 -12.20 4.46 1.14
C GLU A 75 -13.55 3.76 1.00
N LEU A 76 -14.60 4.28 1.64
CA LEU A 76 -15.97 3.78 1.49
C LEU A 76 -16.49 4.00 0.05
N GLN A 77 -16.25 5.17 -0.55
CA GLN A 77 -16.61 5.43 -1.95
C GLN A 77 -15.90 4.45 -2.89
N ILE A 78 -14.61 4.19 -2.66
CA ILE A 78 -13.86 3.20 -3.46
C ILE A 78 -14.46 1.79 -3.30
N ALA A 79 -14.80 1.39 -2.07
CA ALA A 79 -15.39 0.08 -1.80
C ALA A 79 -16.74 -0.09 -2.52
N GLN A 80 -17.61 0.91 -2.41
CA GLN A 80 -18.91 0.93 -3.10
C GLN A 80 -18.75 0.91 -4.62
N THR A 81 -17.78 1.64 -5.15
CA THR A 81 -17.47 1.65 -6.59
C THR A 81 -16.99 0.27 -7.06
N ASN A 82 -16.06 -0.36 -6.32
CA ASN A 82 -15.59 -1.70 -6.65
C ASN A 82 -16.73 -2.73 -6.64
N HIS A 83 -17.61 -2.67 -5.64
CA HIS A 83 -18.77 -3.54 -5.55
C HIS A 83 -19.79 -3.28 -6.68
N ALA A 84 -19.98 -2.02 -7.08
CA ALA A 84 -20.84 -1.69 -8.22
C ALA A 84 -20.29 -2.21 -9.56
N ILE A 85 -18.96 -2.22 -9.72
CA ILE A 85 -18.28 -2.77 -10.91
C ILE A 85 -18.34 -4.31 -10.89
N ASN A 86 -18.06 -4.92 -9.73
CA ASN A 86 -18.12 -6.36 -9.55
C ASN A 86 -18.82 -6.73 -8.22
N PRO A 87 -20.12 -7.10 -8.28
CA PRO A 87 -20.90 -7.41 -7.08
C PRO A 87 -20.44 -8.66 -6.29
N LYS A 88 -19.49 -9.44 -6.83
CA LYS A 88 -18.91 -10.59 -6.13
C LYS A 88 -17.81 -10.19 -5.14
N ILE A 89 -17.40 -8.91 -5.16
CA ILE A 89 -16.28 -8.41 -4.37
C ILE A 89 -16.82 -7.62 -3.18
N ASP A 90 -16.38 -8.01 -1.98
CA ASP A 90 -16.59 -7.25 -0.75
C ASP A 90 -15.29 -6.59 -0.28
N THR A 91 -15.42 -5.50 0.46
CA THR A 91 -14.27 -4.80 1.03
C THR A 91 -14.28 -4.87 2.55
N ILE A 92 -13.15 -5.31 3.13
CA ILE A 92 -12.92 -5.32 4.56
C ILE A 92 -11.96 -4.20 4.92
N PHE A 93 -12.31 -3.41 5.94
CA PHE A 93 -11.45 -2.36 6.46
C PHE A 93 -10.74 -2.82 7.74
N LEU A 94 -9.42 -2.68 7.74
CA LEU A 94 -8.59 -2.90 8.93
C LEU A 94 -8.04 -1.57 9.43
N THR A 95 -8.23 -1.29 10.71
CA THR A 95 -7.65 -0.09 11.32
C THR A 95 -6.17 -0.28 11.60
N THR A 96 -5.37 0.77 11.39
CA THR A 96 -3.97 0.79 11.78
C THR A 96 -3.83 1.02 13.29
N SER A 97 -2.69 0.64 13.85
CA SER A 97 -2.38 0.98 15.24
C SER A 97 -2.20 2.49 15.41
N LEU A 98 -2.57 3.02 16.58
CA LEU A 98 -2.53 4.46 16.87
C LEU A 98 -1.16 5.09 16.62
N GLN A 99 -0.08 4.35 16.87
CA GLN A 99 1.29 4.83 16.64
C GLN A 99 1.62 5.13 15.17
N TYR A 100 0.84 4.60 14.21
CA TYR A 100 1.04 4.84 12.77
C TYR A 100 -0.11 5.66 12.14
N ALA A 101 -1.11 6.04 12.93
CA ALA A 101 -2.29 6.74 12.41
C ALA A 101 -1.96 8.08 11.75
N TYR A 102 -0.92 8.76 12.22
CA TYR A 102 -0.47 10.06 11.68
C TYR A 102 0.46 9.95 10.47
N LEU A 103 0.96 8.76 10.14
CA LEU A 103 1.92 8.59 9.05
C LEU A 103 1.26 8.82 7.68
N SER A 104 1.90 9.66 6.88
CA SER A 104 1.56 9.79 5.46
C SER A 104 2.82 9.79 4.61
N SER A 105 2.70 9.26 3.40
CA SER A 105 3.82 9.24 2.44
C SER A 105 4.24 10.66 2.02
N THR A 106 3.30 11.61 2.02
CA THR A 106 3.58 13.02 1.67
C THR A 106 4.49 13.65 2.71
N ILE A 107 4.11 13.56 4.00
CA ILE A 107 4.91 14.12 5.10
C ILE A 107 6.27 13.40 5.21
N THR A 108 6.28 12.07 5.07
CA THR A 108 7.54 11.31 5.11
C THR A 108 8.50 11.75 4.00
N LYS A 109 8.00 11.95 2.78
CA LYS A 109 8.79 12.46 1.65
C LYS A 109 9.30 13.87 1.90
N GLU A 110 8.47 14.74 2.45
CA GLU A 110 8.85 16.11 2.79
C GLU A 110 9.98 16.14 3.81
N VAL A 111 9.82 15.43 4.93
CA VAL A 111 10.88 15.33 5.97
C VAL A 111 12.17 14.77 5.37
N ALA A 112 12.09 13.70 4.57
CA ALA A 112 13.25 13.09 3.92
C ALA A 112 13.94 14.06 2.95
N SER A 113 13.19 14.85 2.17
CA SER A 113 13.75 15.78 1.19
C SER A 113 14.60 16.91 1.81
N TYR A 114 14.34 17.23 3.08
CA TYR A 114 15.14 18.17 3.87
C TYR A 114 16.23 17.47 4.70
N GLY A 115 16.45 16.17 4.54
CA GLY A 115 17.40 15.41 5.35
C GLY A 115 16.97 15.20 6.80
N GLY A 116 15.68 15.40 7.11
CA GLY A 116 15.13 15.19 8.44
C GLY A 116 15.11 13.72 8.84
N ASP A 117 15.05 13.41 10.13
CA ASP A 117 15.04 12.04 10.63
C ASP A 117 13.72 11.32 10.31
N ILE A 118 13.80 10.24 9.53
CA ILE A 118 12.67 9.40 9.13
C ILE A 118 12.66 8.01 9.80
N THR A 119 13.52 7.79 10.79
CA THR A 119 13.66 6.46 11.45
C THR A 119 12.38 5.96 12.12
N LYS A 120 11.50 6.89 12.53
CA LYS A 120 10.18 6.57 13.10
C LYS A 120 9.07 6.38 12.07
N PHE A 121 9.33 6.71 10.80
CA PHE A 121 8.33 6.73 9.74
C PHE A 121 8.50 5.59 8.75
N VAL A 122 9.74 5.06 8.63
CA VAL A 122 10.12 4.09 7.62
C VAL A 122 10.89 2.93 8.26
N PRO A 123 10.66 1.67 7.83
CA PRO A 123 11.49 0.55 8.24
C PRO A 123 12.98 0.82 7.98
N LYS A 124 13.85 0.35 8.87
CA LYS A 124 15.29 0.63 8.82
C LYS A 124 15.92 0.33 7.46
N ASP A 125 15.54 -0.80 6.87
CA ASP A 125 16.10 -1.28 5.60
C ASP A 125 15.68 -0.43 4.38
N LEU A 126 14.70 0.48 4.54
CA LEU A 126 14.27 1.41 3.51
C LEU A 126 14.81 2.83 3.66
N ILE A 127 15.40 3.18 4.81
CA ILE A 127 15.82 4.54 5.13
C ILE A 127 16.80 5.07 4.07
N ASP A 128 17.86 4.31 3.79
CA ASP A 128 18.88 4.70 2.82
C ASP A 128 18.31 4.78 1.39
N ARG A 129 17.40 3.87 1.04
CA ARG A 129 16.70 3.91 -0.25
C ARG A 129 15.84 5.16 -0.41
N VAL A 130 15.20 5.62 0.67
CA VAL A 130 14.42 6.87 0.65
C VAL A 130 15.32 8.08 0.49
N TYR A 131 16.39 8.19 1.28
CA TYR A 131 17.33 9.32 1.18
C TYR A 131 18.03 9.38 -0.18
N SER A 132 18.41 8.24 -0.77
CA SER A 132 19.06 8.19 -2.07
C SER A 132 18.19 8.80 -3.19
N LYS A 133 16.85 8.71 -3.08
CA LYS A 133 15.94 9.35 -4.04
C LYS A 133 15.96 10.89 -3.99
N PHE A 134 16.49 11.46 -2.92
CA PHE A 134 16.67 12.89 -2.75
C PHE A 134 18.15 13.34 -2.85
N ASN A 135 19.05 12.43 -3.28
CA ASN A 135 20.50 12.67 -3.34
C ASN A 135 21.11 13.08 -1.99
N ILE A 136 20.56 12.55 -0.89
CA ILE A 136 21.03 12.79 0.46
C ILE A 136 21.85 11.59 0.90
N THR A 137 23.11 11.85 1.26
CA THR A 137 24.02 10.89 1.87
C THR A 137 24.05 11.14 3.38
N ARG A 138 23.79 10.12 4.17
CA ARG A 138 23.92 10.16 5.64
C ARG A 138 24.94 9.16 6.13
#